data_65281d826c642d829d67273cee06ccd1
#
_entry.id   65281d826c642d829d67273cee06ccd1
#
_cell.length_a   1.000
_cell.length_b   1.000
_cell.length_c   1.000
_cell.angle_alpha   90.00
_cell.angle_beta   90.00
_cell.angle_gamma   90.00
#
_symmetry.space_group_name_H-M   'P 1'
#
loop_
_entity.id
_entity.type
_entity.pdbx_description
1 polymer ?
#
loop_
_entity_poly.entity_id
_entity_poly.type
_entity_poly.pdbx_seq_one_letter_code
_entity_poly.pdbx_strand_id
1 'polypeptide(L)'
;ECWSKYVKNKLNPKMDVLLTMSTYQLLFLDKVPSYAIVNDAVNIAKKINVKYAGLTNAVLHKVKAIETDNVALKYSLPDWLYKMWVSQYGQEKALVMASASVNILPMYVRRNTLRTREADFDLEPFVCVQDPLYIYTGNDYFHHDYYQKGYMSAQDEGSFAIAKFVDPKEN
;
A
#
# COMPACT_ATOMS: atom_id res chain seq x y z
N GLU A 1 7.73 1.78 -16.93
CA GLU A 1 7.43 2.54 -18.18
C GLU A 1 7.73 4.04 -18.06
N CYS A 2 7.55 4.69 -16.88
CA CYS A 2 7.77 6.15 -16.75
C CYS A 2 9.18 6.62 -17.15
N TRP A 3 10.21 5.84 -16.86
CA TRP A 3 11.58 6.19 -17.19
C TRP A 3 12.07 5.58 -18.53
N SER A 4 11.50 4.43 -18.96
CA SER A 4 12.03 3.67 -20.12
C SER A 4 11.98 4.44 -21.44
N LYS A 5 11.03 5.37 -21.59
CA LYS A 5 10.93 6.25 -22.76
C LYS A 5 12.13 7.19 -22.96
N TYR A 6 12.95 7.38 -21.93
CA TYR A 6 14.14 8.22 -22.00
C TYR A 6 15.44 7.43 -22.27
N VAL A 7 15.34 6.11 -22.43
CA VAL A 7 16.47 5.22 -22.64
C VAL A 7 16.28 4.41 -23.91
N LYS A 8 17.20 4.57 -24.88
CA LYS A 8 17.09 3.92 -26.20
C LYS A 8 17.57 2.46 -26.20
N ASN A 9 18.53 2.14 -25.35
CA ASN A 9 19.20 0.82 -25.34
C ASN A 9 18.77 0.03 -24.11
N LYS A 10 18.79 -1.31 -24.25
CA LYS A 10 18.57 -2.21 -23.12
C LYS A 10 19.63 -1.96 -22.05
N LEU A 11 19.20 -1.71 -20.82
CA LEU A 11 20.09 -1.50 -19.69
C LEU A 11 20.50 -2.82 -19.02
N ASN A 12 21.54 -2.73 -18.21
CA ASN A 12 21.86 -3.79 -17.26
C ASN A 12 20.69 -3.98 -16.30
N PRO A 13 20.31 -5.24 -15.94
CA PRO A 13 19.18 -5.52 -15.02
C PRO A 13 19.26 -4.75 -13.69
N LYS A 14 20.46 -4.55 -13.14
CA LYS A 14 20.63 -3.76 -11.90
C LYS A 14 20.26 -2.28 -12.11
N MET A 15 20.53 -1.73 -13.28
CA MET A 15 20.15 -0.36 -13.63
C MET A 15 18.65 -0.23 -13.87
N ASP A 16 18.02 -1.25 -14.46
CA ASP A 16 16.59 -1.32 -14.67
C ASP A 16 15.84 -1.24 -13.33
N VAL A 17 16.24 -2.07 -12.38
CA VAL A 17 15.71 -2.06 -11.01
C VAL A 17 15.96 -0.71 -10.33
N LEU A 18 17.19 -0.18 -10.39
CA LEU A 18 17.54 1.09 -9.77
C LEU A 18 16.67 2.25 -10.28
N LEU A 19 16.53 2.38 -11.59
CA LEU A 19 15.69 3.44 -12.20
C LEU A 19 14.21 3.25 -11.86
N THR A 20 13.73 2.01 -11.80
CA THR A 20 12.35 1.71 -11.43
C THR A 20 12.07 2.11 -9.99
N MET A 21 12.93 1.71 -9.04
CA MET A 21 12.79 2.08 -7.62
C MET A 21 12.87 3.59 -7.41
N SER A 22 13.88 4.24 -8.02
CA SER A 22 14.05 5.69 -7.86
C SER A 22 12.91 6.48 -8.50
N THR A 23 12.37 6.01 -9.62
CA THR A 23 11.17 6.57 -10.24
C THR A 23 9.95 6.47 -9.32
N TYR A 24 9.76 5.30 -8.72
CA TYR A 24 8.68 5.11 -7.74
C TYR A 24 8.82 6.07 -6.56
N GLN A 25 10.02 6.19 -5.99
CA GLN A 25 10.27 7.11 -4.89
C GLN A 25 9.97 8.56 -5.27
N LEU A 26 10.39 9.00 -6.47
CA LEU A 26 10.15 10.37 -6.96
C LEU A 26 8.67 10.69 -7.19
N LEU A 27 7.86 9.69 -7.55
CA LEU A 27 6.46 9.90 -7.93
C LEU A 27 5.47 9.65 -6.80
N PHE A 28 5.84 8.86 -5.79
CA PHE A 28 4.89 8.36 -4.80
C PHE A 28 5.33 8.52 -3.34
N LEU A 29 6.56 8.96 -3.06
CA LEU A 29 7.04 9.17 -1.69
C LEU A 29 7.24 10.66 -1.37
N ASP A 30 6.20 11.31 -0.92
CA ASP A 30 6.19 12.75 -0.63
C ASP A 30 7.13 13.18 0.52
N LYS A 31 7.45 12.25 1.43
CA LYS A 31 8.30 12.53 2.60
C LYS A 31 9.79 12.52 2.29
N VAL A 32 10.20 12.04 1.12
CA VAL A 32 11.61 11.95 0.73
C VAL A 32 11.94 13.05 -0.27
N PRO A 33 12.88 13.96 0.03
CA PRO A 33 13.23 15.03 -0.90
C PRO A 33 13.78 14.48 -2.23
N SER A 34 13.30 15.00 -3.35
CA SER A 34 13.67 14.52 -4.69
C SER A 34 15.18 14.58 -4.96
N TYR A 35 15.87 15.59 -4.44
CA TYR A 35 17.32 15.70 -4.58
C TYR A 35 18.07 14.55 -3.87
N ALA A 36 17.58 14.10 -2.73
CA ALA A 36 18.17 12.98 -2.00
C ALA A 36 18.03 11.67 -2.78
N ILE A 37 16.83 11.42 -3.33
CA ILE A 37 16.55 10.24 -4.17
C ILE A 37 17.49 10.22 -5.38
N VAL A 38 17.61 11.34 -6.09
CA VAL A 38 18.47 11.42 -7.28
C VAL A 38 19.94 11.24 -6.91
N ASN A 39 20.42 11.86 -5.83
CA ASN A 39 21.79 11.73 -5.37
C ASN A 39 22.13 10.28 -5.01
N ASP A 40 21.29 9.62 -4.25
CA ASP A 40 21.51 8.22 -3.86
C ASP A 40 21.47 7.29 -5.07
N ALA A 41 20.53 7.49 -5.99
CA ALA A 41 20.47 6.72 -7.23
C ALA A 41 21.72 6.89 -8.08
N VAL A 42 22.24 8.10 -8.21
CA VAL A 42 23.50 8.39 -8.93
C VAL A 42 24.68 7.72 -8.24
N ASN A 43 24.76 7.74 -6.91
CA ASN A 43 25.83 7.09 -6.15
C ASN A 43 25.79 5.56 -6.29
N ILE A 44 24.61 4.95 -6.29
CA ILE A 44 24.44 3.52 -6.56
C ILE A 44 24.81 3.19 -8.01
N ALA A 45 24.38 4.00 -8.96
CA ALA A 45 24.73 3.84 -10.37
C ALA A 45 26.24 3.85 -10.61
N LYS A 46 26.98 4.75 -9.95
CA LYS A 46 28.45 4.79 -9.99
C LYS A 46 29.10 3.50 -9.50
N LYS A 47 28.53 2.85 -8.48
CA LYS A 47 29.03 1.56 -7.98
C LYS A 47 28.80 0.42 -8.98
N ILE A 48 27.76 0.51 -9.82
CA ILE A 48 27.52 -0.45 -10.89
C ILE A 48 28.49 -0.18 -12.05
N ASN A 49 28.52 1.05 -12.54
CA ASN A 49 29.48 1.55 -13.53
C ASN A 49 29.43 3.08 -13.54
N VAL A 50 30.58 3.73 -13.47
CA VAL A 50 30.71 5.21 -13.45
C VAL A 50 29.99 5.88 -14.63
N LYS A 51 29.97 5.22 -15.81
CA LYS A 51 29.27 5.72 -17.01
C LYS A 51 27.76 5.89 -16.82
N TYR A 52 27.15 5.18 -15.88
CA TYR A 52 25.71 5.27 -15.61
C TYR A 52 25.31 6.50 -14.79
N ALA A 53 26.25 7.19 -14.14
CA ALA A 53 25.93 8.33 -13.29
C ALA A 53 25.20 9.46 -14.05
N GLY A 54 25.73 9.86 -15.23
CA GLY A 54 25.11 10.89 -16.05
C GLY A 54 23.75 10.48 -16.62
N LEU A 55 23.61 9.22 -17.04
CA LEU A 55 22.34 8.67 -17.51
C LEU A 55 21.29 8.69 -16.41
N THR A 56 21.62 8.19 -15.22
CA THR A 56 20.71 8.14 -14.07
C THR A 56 20.22 9.53 -13.71
N ASN A 57 21.12 10.49 -13.57
CA ASN A 57 20.76 11.87 -13.28
C ASN A 57 19.83 12.47 -14.35
N ALA A 58 20.19 12.33 -15.63
CA ALA A 58 19.42 12.89 -16.74
C ALA A 58 18.02 12.24 -16.87
N VAL A 59 17.90 10.96 -16.63
CA VAL A 59 16.62 10.24 -16.68
C VAL A 59 15.72 10.66 -15.51
N LEU A 60 16.23 10.63 -14.29
CA LEU A 60 15.40 10.88 -13.11
C LEU A 60 14.88 12.33 -13.06
N HIS A 61 15.63 13.30 -13.55
CA HIS A 61 15.15 14.70 -13.69
C HIS A 61 14.05 14.87 -14.74
N LYS A 62 13.89 13.92 -15.66
CA LYS A 62 12.86 13.98 -16.72
C LYS A 62 11.62 13.13 -16.40
N VAL A 63 11.71 12.28 -15.39
CA VAL A 63 10.60 11.39 -15.01
C VAL A 63 9.39 12.22 -14.60
N LYS A 64 8.24 11.83 -15.17
CA LYS A 64 6.92 12.35 -14.83
C LYS A 64 5.96 11.19 -14.75
N ALA A 65 4.90 11.33 -13.95
CA ALA A 65 3.80 10.38 -13.94
C ALA A 65 3.23 10.21 -15.36
N ILE A 66 2.84 9.01 -15.70
CA ILE A 66 2.17 8.72 -16.98
C ILE A 66 0.67 8.85 -16.73
N GLU A 67 0.04 9.76 -17.43
CA GLU A 67 -1.41 9.75 -17.56
C GLU A 67 -1.79 8.59 -18.47
N THR A 68 -2.72 7.76 -18.04
CA THR A 68 -3.15 6.58 -18.77
C THR A 68 -4.61 6.28 -18.53
N ASP A 69 -5.31 5.93 -19.60
CA ASP A 69 -6.68 5.42 -19.55
C ASP A 69 -6.72 3.91 -19.23
N ASN A 70 -5.57 3.24 -19.22
CA ASN A 70 -5.47 1.85 -18.83
C ASN A 70 -5.64 1.72 -17.31
N VAL A 71 -6.83 1.27 -16.91
CA VAL A 71 -7.23 1.12 -15.50
C VAL A 71 -6.30 0.15 -14.75
N ALA A 72 -5.90 -0.96 -15.37
CA ALA A 72 -5.00 -1.92 -14.74
C ALA A 72 -3.65 -1.27 -14.41
N LEU A 73 -3.07 -0.53 -15.36
CA LEU A 73 -1.82 0.19 -15.14
C LEU A 73 -1.98 1.30 -14.09
N LYS A 74 -3.07 2.07 -14.15
CA LYS A 74 -3.38 3.16 -13.20
C LYS A 74 -3.43 2.67 -11.76
N TYR A 75 -4.02 1.50 -11.51
CA TYR A 75 -4.17 0.92 -10.17
C TYR A 75 -3.19 -0.21 -9.88
N SER A 76 -2.09 -0.32 -10.66
CA SER A 76 -1.02 -1.30 -10.45
C SER A 76 -1.50 -2.76 -10.42
N LEU A 77 -2.54 -3.07 -11.19
CA LEU A 77 -3.11 -4.40 -11.30
C LEU A 77 -2.53 -5.14 -12.53
N PRO A 78 -2.40 -6.46 -12.48
CA PRO A 78 -2.20 -7.25 -13.69
C PRO A 78 -3.40 -7.13 -14.64
N ASP A 79 -3.16 -6.98 -15.94
CA ASP A 79 -4.25 -6.85 -16.93
C ASP A 79 -5.26 -8.00 -16.88
N TRP A 80 -4.78 -9.23 -16.67
CA TRP A 80 -5.66 -10.40 -16.58
C TRP A 80 -6.63 -10.32 -15.42
N LEU A 81 -6.19 -9.77 -14.27
CA LEU A 81 -7.02 -9.64 -13.07
C LEU A 81 -8.15 -8.61 -13.30
N TYR A 82 -7.81 -7.45 -13.84
CA TYR A 82 -8.80 -6.43 -14.15
C TYR A 82 -9.82 -6.94 -15.19
N LYS A 83 -9.36 -7.59 -16.27
CA LYS A 83 -10.24 -8.20 -17.27
C LYS A 83 -11.16 -9.26 -16.69
N MET A 84 -10.68 -10.06 -15.76
CA MET A 84 -11.49 -11.04 -15.03
C MET A 84 -12.59 -10.36 -14.22
N TRP A 85 -12.26 -9.30 -13.46
CA TRP A 85 -13.26 -8.54 -12.72
C TRP A 85 -14.31 -7.90 -13.64
N VAL A 86 -13.90 -7.34 -14.77
CA VAL A 86 -14.84 -6.78 -15.76
C VAL A 86 -15.80 -7.87 -16.28
N SER A 87 -15.28 -9.06 -16.57
CA SER A 87 -16.08 -10.19 -17.05
C SER A 87 -17.10 -10.69 -16.03
N GLN A 88 -16.70 -10.72 -14.75
CA GLN A 88 -17.55 -11.27 -13.68
C GLN A 88 -18.53 -10.26 -13.09
N TYR A 89 -18.12 -9.00 -12.94
CA TYR A 89 -18.86 -8.00 -12.17
C TYR A 89 -19.30 -6.78 -12.98
N GLY A 90 -18.87 -6.70 -14.25
CA GLY A 90 -19.09 -5.54 -15.10
C GLY A 90 -18.07 -4.43 -14.87
N GLN A 91 -17.98 -3.50 -15.81
CA GLN A 91 -16.93 -2.46 -15.86
C GLN A 91 -16.99 -1.51 -14.66
N GLU A 92 -18.17 -1.10 -14.24
CA GLU A 92 -18.37 -0.16 -13.14
C GLU A 92 -17.87 -0.74 -11.81
N LYS A 93 -18.31 -1.95 -11.45
CA LYS A 93 -17.85 -2.62 -10.23
C LYS A 93 -16.36 -2.95 -10.27
N ALA A 94 -15.85 -3.39 -11.42
CA ALA A 94 -14.42 -3.65 -11.60
C ALA A 94 -13.57 -2.39 -11.39
N LEU A 95 -14.06 -1.21 -11.82
CA LEU A 95 -13.39 0.06 -11.57
C LEU A 95 -13.38 0.43 -10.08
N VAL A 96 -14.50 0.25 -9.39
CA VAL A 96 -14.57 0.46 -7.92
C VAL A 96 -13.62 -0.47 -7.18
N MET A 97 -13.58 -1.76 -7.54
CA MET A 97 -12.64 -2.73 -6.95
C MET A 97 -11.18 -2.34 -7.22
N ALA A 98 -10.87 -1.91 -8.44
CA ALA A 98 -9.52 -1.45 -8.80
C ALA A 98 -9.11 -0.22 -8.00
N SER A 99 -9.98 0.77 -7.84
CA SER A 99 -9.69 1.96 -7.04
C SER A 99 -9.53 1.64 -5.55
N ALA A 100 -10.36 0.74 -5.03
CA ALA A 100 -10.31 0.32 -3.63
C ALA A 100 -9.01 -0.45 -3.30
N SER A 101 -8.44 -1.20 -4.28
CA SER A 101 -7.25 -2.04 -4.07
C SER A 101 -5.98 -1.26 -3.72
N VAL A 102 -5.92 0.03 -4.01
CA VAL A 102 -4.77 0.91 -3.70
C VAL A 102 -5.02 1.80 -2.49
N ASN A 103 -6.19 1.73 -1.87
CA ASN A 103 -6.50 2.50 -0.67
C ASN A 103 -5.83 1.88 0.56
N ILE A 104 -5.36 2.74 1.45
CA ILE A 104 -4.90 2.32 2.77
C ILE A 104 -6.15 1.93 3.58
N LEU A 105 -6.20 0.68 4.00
CA LEU A 105 -7.28 0.20 4.86
C LEU A 105 -7.11 0.72 6.29
N PRO A 106 -8.23 1.02 6.99
CA PRO A 106 -8.19 1.31 8.41
C PRO A 106 -7.60 0.14 9.21
N MET A 107 -6.99 0.44 10.33
CA MET A 107 -6.55 -0.59 11.27
C MET A 107 -7.75 -1.04 12.09
N TYR A 108 -8.29 -2.21 11.79
CA TYR A 108 -9.36 -2.79 12.58
C TYR A 108 -8.81 -3.59 13.75
N VAL A 109 -9.47 -3.44 14.89
CA VAL A 109 -9.14 -4.16 16.13
C VAL A 109 -10.41 -4.76 16.74
N ARG A 110 -10.27 -5.95 17.28
CA ARG A 110 -11.33 -6.60 18.05
C ARG A 110 -11.03 -6.48 19.53
N ARG A 111 -11.97 -5.96 20.28
CA ARG A 111 -11.98 -5.93 21.76
C ARG A 111 -12.05 -7.36 22.32
N ASN A 112 -11.28 -7.64 23.32
CA ASN A 112 -11.34 -8.91 24.05
C ASN A 112 -12.49 -8.84 25.09
N THR A 113 -13.63 -9.40 24.73
CA THR A 113 -14.85 -9.36 25.54
C THR A 113 -14.73 -10.08 26.88
N LEU A 114 -13.74 -10.98 27.03
CA LEU A 114 -13.48 -11.68 28.30
C LEU A 114 -12.68 -10.84 29.31
N ARG A 115 -12.03 -9.78 28.86
CA ARG A 115 -11.11 -8.97 29.68
C ARG A 115 -11.50 -7.50 29.80
N THR A 116 -12.39 -7.02 28.95
CA THR A 116 -12.74 -5.60 28.86
C THR A 116 -14.24 -5.43 28.66
N ARG A 117 -14.76 -4.27 29.08
CA ARG A 117 -16.14 -3.84 28.82
C ARG A 117 -16.16 -2.93 27.58
N GLU A 118 -17.31 -2.74 26.98
CA GLU A 118 -17.53 -1.83 25.86
C GLU A 118 -17.06 -0.40 26.20
N ALA A 119 -17.46 0.10 27.37
CA ALA A 119 -17.09 1.44 27.85
C ALA A 119 -15.57 1.70 27.94
N ASP A 120 -14.75 0.65 28.00
CA ASP A 120 -13.29 0.79 28.00
C ASP A 120 -12.75 1.20 26.60
N PHE A 121 -13.60 1.12 25.55
CA PHE A 121 -13.30 1.45 24.15
C PHE A 121 -14.10 2.65 23.62
N ASP A 122 -14.88 3.34 24.46
CA ASP A 122 -15.67 4.51 24.05
C ASP A 122 -14.84 5.81 23.95
N LEU A 123 -13.52 5.72 24.04
CA LEU A 123 -12.58 6.84 24.01
C LEU A 123 -11.61 6.71 22.82
N GLU A 124 -11.12 7.85 22.33
CA GLU A 124 -9.99 7.83 21.40
C GLU A 124 -8.83 6.99 21.97
N PRO A 125 -8.14 6.22 21.13
CA PRO A 125 -8.15 6.22 19.64
C PRO A 125 -9.06 5.16 19.00
N PHE A 126 -10.18 4.82 19.61
CA PHE A 126 -11.08 3.78 19.09
C PHE A 126 -12.36 4.38 18.53
N VAL A 127 -12.79 3.91 17.35
CA VAL A 127 -14.07 4.26 16.74
C VAL A 127 -14.88 2.97 16.57
N CYS A 128 -16.02 2.88 17.22
CA CYS A 128 -16.87 1.70 17.14
C CYS A 128 -17.43 1.51 15.73
N VAL A 129 -17.23 0.34 15.17
CA VAL A 129 -17.88 -0.10 13.93
C VAL A 129 -19.10 -0.93 14.28
N GLN A 130 -18.89 -1.98 15.06
CA GLN A 130 -19.89 -2.88 15.61
C GLN A 130 -19.24 -3.66 16.76
N ASP A 131 -19.58 -3.40 18.03
CA ASP A 131 -18.93 -4.11 19.13
C ASP A 131 -18.96 -5.64 18.91
N PRO A 132 -17.86 -6.32 19.10
CA PRO A 132 -16.54 -5.88 19.61
C PRO A 132 -15.52 -5.43 18.54
N LEU A 133 -15.93 -5.00 17.34
CA LEU A 133 -15.06 -4.52 16.26
C LEU A 133 -14.97 -2.99 16.26
N TYR A 134 -13.75 -2.47 16.25
CA TYR A 134 -13.43 -1.04 16.28
C TYR A 134 -12.38 -0.70 15.22
N ILE A 135 -12.33 0.57 14.79
CA ILE A 135 -11.20 1.13 14.07
C ILE A 135 -10.26 1.76 15.08
N TYR A 136 -8.98 1.43 15.00
CA TYR A 136 -7.92 2.06 15.75
C TYR A 136 -7.30 3.21 14.95
N THR A 137 -7.40 4.43 15.46
CA THR A 137 -6.94 5.65 14.80
C THR A 137 -5.58 6.13 15.30
N GLY A 138 -5.00 5.45 16.27
CA GLY A 138 -3.67 5.76 16.82
C GLY A 138 -2.52 5.35 15.90
N ASN A 139 -1.33 5.87 16.20
CA ASN A 139 -0.15 5.67 15.34
C ASN A 139 0.68 4.43 15.70
N ASP A 140 0.55 3.89 16.91
CA ASP A 140 1.44 2.84 17.41
C ASP A 140 0.66 1.71 18.09
N TYR A 141 0.05 0.89 17.24
CA TYR A 141 -0.79 -0.22 17.68
C TYR A 141 -0.04 -1.22 18.57
N PHE A 142 1.16 -1.64 18.16
CA PHE A 142 1.88 -2.73 18.84
C PHE A 142 2.44 -2.33 20.20
N HIS A 143 2.68 -1.05 20.46
CA HIS A 143 3.12 -0.52 21.76
C HIS A 143 1.96 0.03 22.59
N HIS A 144 0.74 0.01 22.06
CA HIS A 144 -0.42 0.42 22.84
C HIS A 144 -0.69 -0.54 23.99
N ASP A 145 -0.94 0.00 25.18
CA ASP A 145 -1.18 -0.75 26.42
C ASP A 145 -2.25 -1.85 26.28
N TYR A 146 -3.31 -1.57 25.53
CA TYR A 146 -4.41 -2.53 25.33
C TYR A 146 -3.99 -3.74 24.52
N TYR A 147 -3.09 -3.55 23.53
CA TYR A 147 -2.50 -4.67 22.80
C TYR A 147 -1.59 -5.49 23.73
N GLN A 148 -0.68 -4.83 24.46
CA GLN A 148 0.27 -5.48 25.34
C GLN A 148 -0.42 -6.27 26.47
N LYS A 149 -1.55 -5.78 26.97
CA LYS A 149 -2.35 -6.44 28.00
C LYS A 149 -3.32 -7.50 27.46
N GLY A 150 -3.39 -7.68 26.14
CA GLY A 150 -4.31 -8.60 25.48
C GLY A 150 -5.78 -8.17 25.59
N TYR A 151 -6.04 -6.87 25.68
CA TYR A 151 -7.39 -6.29 25.70
C TYR A 151 -7.95 -6.10 24.29
N MET A 152 -7.08 -6.06 23.28
CA MET A 152 -7.45 -6.03 21.88
C MET A 152 -6.53 -6.88 21.02
N SER A 153 -7.03 -7.27 19.86
CA SER A 153 -6.26 -7.95 18.81
C SER A 153 -6.58 -7.35 17.44
N ALA A 154 -5.61 -7.32 16.54
CA ALA A 154 -5.87 -6.95 15.16
C ALA A 154 -6.77 -8.00 14.51
N GLN A 155 -7.84 -7.55 13.88
CA GLN A 155 -8.76 -8.40 13.12
C GLN A 155 -9.46 -7.53 12.09
N ASP A 156 -9.33 -7.87 10.80
CA ASP A 156 -10.04 -7.15 9.75
C ASP A 156 -11.55 -7.44 9.77
N GLU A 157 -12.31 -6.54 9.15
CA GLU A 157 -13.77 -6.62 9.10
C GLU A 157 -14.27 -7.90 8.40
N GLY A 158 -13.57 -8.36 7.34
CA GLY A 158 -13.93 -9.58 6.62
C GLY A 158 -13.77 -10.82 7.49
N SER A 159 -12.65 -10.95 8.20
CA SER A 159 -12.41 -12.06 9.14
C SER A 159 -13.40 -12.04 10.29
N PHE A 160 -13.78 -10.85 10.78
CA PHE A 160 -14.82 -10.71 11.80
C PHE A 160 -16.19 -11.15 11.28
N ALA A 161 -16.56 -10.77 10.06
CA ALA A 161 -17.81 -11.16 9.43
C ALA A 161 -17.92 -12.69 9.23
N ILE A 162 -16.81 -13.34 8.84
CA ILE A 162 -16.74 -14.81 8.71
C ILE A 162 -16.96 -15.48 10.07
N ALA A 163 -16.28 -15.02 11.12
CA ALA A 163 -16.44 -15.59 12.46
C ALA A 163 -17.89 -15.44 12.97
N LYS A 164 -18.51 -14.30 12.69
CA LYS A 164 -19.92 -14.05 13.02
C LYS A 164 -20.88 -14.93 12.22
N PHE A 165 -20.59 -15.17 10.93
CA PHE A 165 -21.38 -16.05 10.08
C PHE A 165 -21.33 -17.52 10.54
N VAL A 166 -20.17 -17.98 11.00
CA VAL A 166 -20.01 -19.36 11.55
C VAL A 166 -20.83 -19.53 12.84
N ASP A 167 -21.03 -18.44 13.61
CA ASP A 167 -21.82 -18.43 14.88
C ASP A 167 -21.48 -19.61 15.80
N PRO A 168 -20.19 -19.76 16.22
CA PRO A 168 -19.80 -20.88 17.06
C PRO A 168 -20.58 -20.89 18.39
N LYS A 169 -21.15 -22.05 18.74
CA LYS A 169 -21.87 -22.23 20.01
C LYS A 169 -20.93 -22.86 21.04
N GLU A 170 -21.13 -22.53 22.30
CA GLU A 170 -20.51 -23.24 23.41
C GLU A 170 -21.00 -24.68 23.43
N ASN A 171 -20.06 -25.62 23.62
CA ASN A 171 -20.38 -27.05 23.80
C ASN A 171 -20.82 -27.36 25.24
#